data_e04d0b0fec59234ad756c006921abbb5
#
_entry.id   e04d0b0fec59234ad756c006921abbb5
#
_cell.length_a   1.000
_cell.length_b   1.000
_cell.length_c   1.000
_cell.angle_alpha   90.00
_cell.angle_beta   90.00
_cell.angle_gamma   90.00
#
_symmetry.space_group_name_H-M   'P 1'
#
loop_
_entity.id
_entity.type
_entity.pdbx_description
1 polymer ?
#
loop_
_entity_poly.entity_id
_entity_poly.type
_entity_poly.pdbx_seq_one_letter_code
_entity_poly.pdbx_strand_id
1 'polypeptide(L)'
;MKRLLAIGLGCCLAALAQAQVESPQSKAAEAVAFGVTDEAWIDRLMPVVAGVAIDPDDNLVRQSVKPYMMPVRKIGPQGSALSYALATCLEFYVNLENNYKDNLSPDYISINLENSGKPVNLNEACRFLAGEGTVSAAIMPYDARSVPNAVYATQKYQINNYLHIFRETTKGRQRVFETKKALMRGNPVLIELRASPALKQMIRQQTWQPPRQAAGEYPLLVVGYDEVDRVFEVMSSYGSAWGKSGYLQIRYDDFGEYAKNGYVLVPKPTY
;
A
#
# COMPACT_ATOMS: atom_id res chain seq x y z
N MET A 1 2.50 -76.31 -71.25
CA MET A 1 2.68 -74.84 -71.40
C MET A 1 1.55 -74.10 -70.81
N LYS A 2 1.63 -73.67 -69.61
CA LYS A 2 0.63 -72.81 -68.96
C LYS A 2 1.36 -71.73 -68.19
N ARG A 3 1.18 -70.47 -68.58
CA ARG A 3 1.74 -69.29 -67.92
C ARG A 3 0.84 -68.92 -66.77
N LEU A 4 1.34 -68.87 -65.55
CA LEU A 4 0.63 -68.26 -64.43
C LEU A 4 1.04 -66.79 -64.31
N LEU A 5 0.03 -65.92 -64.36
CA LEU A 5 0.20 -64.53 -63.98
C LEU A 5 0.09 -64.41 -62.44
N ALA A 6 1.10 -63.82 -61.82
CA ALA A 6 0.99 -63.40 -60.43
C ALA A 6 0.61 -61.95 -60.38
N ILE A 7 -0.55 -61.69 -59.72
CA ILE A 7 -1.06 -60.35 -59.42
C ILE A 7 -0.48 -59.93 -58.08
N GLY A 8 0.38 -58.90 -58.06
CA GLY A 8 0.88 -58.33 -56.86
C GLY A 8 -0.09 -57.36 -56.23
N LEU A 9 -0.54 -57.66 -55.03
CA LEU A 9 -1.37 -56.75 -54.20
C LEU A 9 -0.48 -55.78 -53.46
N GLY A 10 -0.50 -54.51 -53.89
CA GLY A 10 0.20 -53.41 -53.21
C GLY A 10 -0.63 -52.94 -51.99
N CYS A 11 -0.14 -53.18 -50.78
CA CYS A 11 -0.67 -52.58 -49.57
C CYS A 11 -0.18 -51.13 -49.41
N CYS A 12 -1.05 -50.17 -49.66
CA CYS A 12 -0.84 -48.78 -49.23
C CYS A 12 -1.03 -48.67 -47.73
N LEU A 13 0.05 -48.58 -46.98
CA LEU A 13 0.03 -48.14 -45.58
C LEU A 13 -0.18 -46.64 -45.52
N ALA A 14 -1.37 -46.22 -45.23
CA ALA A 14 -1.66 -44.83 -44.89
C ALA A 14 -1.16 -44.57 -43.46
N ALA A 15 -0.08 -43.82 -43.34
CA ALA A 15 0.38 -43.27 -42.07
C ALA A 15 -0.58 -42.21 -41.60
N LEU A 16 -1.41 -42.53 -40.61
CA LEU A 16 -2.18 -41.55 -39.85
C LEU A 16 -1.24 -40.76 -38.96
N ALA A 17 -0.89 -39.56 -39.39
CA ALA A 17 -0.24 -38.56 -38.53
C ALA A 17 -1.25 -38.16 -37.45
N GLN A 18 -1.11 -38.70 -36.22
CA GLN A 18 -1.77 -38.18 -35.07
C GLN A 18 -1.17 -36.81 -34.72
N ALA A 19 -1.88 -35.74 -35.06
CA ALA A 19 -1.62 -34.42 -34.51
C ALA A 19 -1.85 -34.51 -33.00
N GLN A 20 -0.80 -34.54 -32.21
CA GLN A 20 -0.86 -34.31 -30.79
C GLN A 20 -1.34 -32.86 -30.60
N VAL A 21 -2.61 -32.70 -30.23
CA VAL A 21 -3.12 -31.47 -29.69
C VAL A 21 -2.44 -31.30 -28.33
N GLU A 22 -1.37 -30.50 -28.29
CA GLU A 22 -0.82 -30.02 -27.04
C GLU A 22 -1.95 -29.30 -26.29
N SER A 23 -2.44 -29.93 -25.22
CA SER A 23 -3.32 -29.25 -24.28
C SER A 23 -2.59 -28.00 -23.81
N PRO A 24 -3.25 -26.82 -23.77
CA PRO A 24 -2.63 -25.62 -23.20
C PRO A 24 -2.28 -25.96 -21.76
N GLN A 25 -0.98 -26.12 -21.49
CA GLN A 25 -0.47 -26.18 -20.13
C GLN A 25 -1.00 -24.94 -19.44
N SER A 26 -1.92 -25.13 -18.50
CA SER A 26 -2.36 -24.10 -17.58
C SER A 26 -1.08 -23.56 -16.94
N LYS A 27 -0.64 -22.36 -17.35
CA LYS A 27 0.41 -21.64 -16.64
C LYS A 27 -0.10 -21.57 -15.20
N ALA A 28 0.52 -22.33 -14.31
CA ALA A 28 0.27 -22.22 -12.89
C ALA A 28 0.36 -20.73 -12.56
N ALA A 29 -0.72 -20.18 -11.98
CA ALA A 29 -0.74 -18.77 -11.64
C ALA A 29 0.47 -18.51 -10.76
N GLU A 30 1.42 -17.71 -11.25
CA GLU A 30 2.67 -17.41 -10.55
C GLU A 30 2.26 -16.76 -9.22
N ALA A 31 2.57 -17.44 -8.11
CA ALA A 31 2.18 -16.97 -6.79
C ALA A 31 2.90 -15.67 -6.50
N VAL A 32 2.14 -14.58 -6.37
CA VAL A 32 2.69 -13.25 -6.10
C VAL A 32 3.27 -13.24 -4.69
N ALA A 33 4.52 -12.85 -4.56
CA ALA A 33 5.18 -12.74 -3.26
C ALA A 33 4.48 -11.69 -2.39
N PHE A 34 4.50 -11.90 -1.07
CA PHE A 34 4.05 -10.90 -0.12
C PHE A 34 5.10 -9.78 0.01
N GLY A 35 4.68 -8.53 -0.18
CA GLY A 35 5.58 -7.38 -0.31
C GLY A 35 6.12 -7.28 -1.73
N VAL A 36 5.26 -6.89 -2.68
CA VAL A 36 5.56 -6.84 -4.11
C VAL A 36 6.56 -5.74 -4.41
N THR A 37 7.62 -6.10 -5.10
CA THR A 37 8.71 -5.19 -5.48
C THR A 37 9.00 -5.17 -6.98
N ASP A 38 8.38 -6.06 -7.73
CA ASP A 38 8.46 -6.11 -9.19
C ASP A 38 7.52 -5.06 -9.80
N GLU A 39 8.03 -4.26 -10.73
CA GLU A 39 7.32 -3.13 -11.31
C GLU A 39 6.07 -3.55 -12.10
N ALA A 40 6.15 -4.64 -12.86
CA ALA A 40 5.01 -5.14 -13.63
C ALA A 40 3.88 -5.64 -12.71
N TRP A 41 4.23 -6.30 -11.61
CA TRP A 41 3.27 -6.71 -10.60
C TRP A 41 2.72 -5.53 -9.80
N ILE A 42 3.54 -4.51 -9.49
CA ILE A 42 3.10 -3.28 -8.84
C ILE A 42 2.01 -2.62 -9.69
N ASP A 43 2.24 -2.45 -11.00
CA ASP A 43 1.26 -1.81 -11.88
C ASP A 43 -0.03 -2.59 -12.02
N ARG A 44 0.05 -3.91 -12.02
CA ARG A 44 -1.09 -4.81 -12.14
C ARG A 44 -1.94 -4.88 -10.86
N LEU A 45 -1.30 -4.86 -9.69
CA LEU A 45 -1.96 -5.04 -8.40
C LEU A 45 -2.33 -3.73 -7.70
N MET A 46 -1.79 -2.59 -8.18
CA MET A 46 -2.11 -1.29 -7.58
C MET A 46 -3.60 -0.98 -7.72
N PRO A 47 -4.30 -0.79 -6.60
CA PRO A 47 -5.72 -0.49 -6.63
C PRO A 47 -6.03 0.75 -7.49
N VAL A 48 -7.19 0.77 -8.12
CA VAL A 48 -7.78 1.97 -8.72
C VAL A 48 -9.00 2.31 -7.87
N VAL A 49 -8.90 3.41 -7.13
CA VAL A 49 -9.95 3.83 -6.19
C VAL A 49 -10.93 4.74 -6.92
N ALA A 50 -12.09 4.19 -7.25
CA ALA A 50 -13.13 4.92 -7.96
C ALA A 50 -13.68 6.10 -7.12
N GLY A 51 -14.02 7.21 -7.77
CA GLY A 51 -14.67 8.36 -7.14
C GLY A 51 -13.71 9.30 -6.37
N VAL A 52 -12.43 8.97 -6.28
CA VAL A 52 -11.43 9.82 -5.64
C VAL A 52 -10.79 10.81 -6.64
N ALA A 53 -10.68 10.43 -7.91
CA ALA A 53 -10.24 11.29 -9.00
C ALA A 53 -11.46 12.03 -9.57
N ILE A 54 -11.55 13.35 -9.40
CA ILE A 54 -12.74 14.13 -9.74
C ILE A 54 -12.74 14.53 -11.23
N ASP A 55 -11.57 14.90 -11.78
CA ASP A 55 -11.42 15.32 -13.18
C ASP A 55 -10.07 14.83 -13.72
N PRO A 56 -10.01 14.15 -14.89
CA PRO A 56 -8.75 13.73 -15.50
C PRO A 56 -7.78 14.87 -15.79
N ASP A 57 -8.26 16.05 -16.18
CA ASP A 57 -7.42 17.20 -16.50
C ASP A 57 -6.86 17.84 -15.23
N ASP A 58 -7.65 17.97 -14.18
CA ASP A 58 -7.20 18.45 -12.87
C ASP A 58 -6.18 17.49 -12.23
N ASN A 59 -6.34 16.18 -12.42
CA ASN A 59 -5.42 15.16 -11.90
C ASN A 59 -3.98 15.28 -12.44
N LEU A 60 -3.77 15.90 -13.59
CA LEU A 60 -2.42 16.16 -14.09
C LEU A 60 -1.74 17.29 -13.32
N VAL A 61 -2.51 18.24 -12.79
CA VAL A 61 -2.02 19.41 -12.08
C VAL A 61 -2.00 19.21 -10.58
N ARG A 62 -3.06 18.64 -10.02
CA ARG A 62 -3.18 18.35 -8.58
C ARG A 62 -4.11 17.20 -8.32
N GLN A 63 -3.81 16.42 -7.27
CA GLN A 63 -4.66 15.35 -6.79
C GLN A 63 -4.59 15.27 -5.28
N SER A 64 -5.73 14.96 -4.63
CA SER A 64 -5.77 14.80 -3.19
C SER A 64 -6.78 13.75 -2.76
N VAL A 65 -6.34 12.79 -1.96
CA VAL A 65 -7.20 11.84 -1.24
C VAL A 65 -7.60 12.36 0.15
N LYS A 66 -7.06 13.49 0.58
CA LYS A 66 -7.31 14.12 1.89
C LYS A 66 -8.78 14.30 2.26
N PRO A 67 -9.70 14.66 1.34
CA PRO A 67 -11.13 14.79 1.68
C PRO A 67 -11.78 13.48 2.16
N TYR A 68 -11.18 12.35 1.83
CA TYR A 68 -11.66 11.02 2.18
C TYR A 68 -10.96 10.41 3.40
N MET A 69 -9.91 11.10 3.91
CA MET A 69 -9.21 10.66 5.12
C MET A 69 -10.03 10.97 6.37
N MET A 70 -9.93 10.10 7.37
CA MET A 70 -10.45 10.42 8.70
C MET A 70 -9.60 11.50 9.38
N PRO A 71 -10.13 12.22 10.39
CA PRO A 71 -9.38 13.25 11.09
C PRO A 71 -8.04 12.78 11.64
N VAL A 72 -7.04 13.67 11.60
CA VAL A 72 -5.68 13.37 12.08
C VAL A 72 -5.70 12.99 13.55
N ARG A 73 -5.10 11.87 13.87
CA ARG A 73 -4.98 11.32 15.23
C ARG A 73 -3.62 11.64 15.85
N LYS A 74 -3.56 11.62 17.17
CA LYS A 74 -2.31 11.66 17.92
C LYS A 74 -2.00 10.27 18.44
N ILE A 75 -0.75 9.84 18.28
CA ILE A 75 -0.27 8.55 18.78
C ILE A 75 -0.50 8.45 20.29
N GLY A 76 -1.19 7.40 20.72
CA GLY A 76 -1.45 7.06 22.11
C GLY A 76 -0.21 6.43 22.79
N PRO A 77 -0.29 6.19 24.11
CA PRO A 77 0.84 5.68 24.90
C PRO A 77 1.39 4.32 24.44
N GLN A 78 0.51 3.47 23.90
CA GLN A 78 0.86 2.12 23.41
C GLN A 78 1.05 2.08 21.89
N GLY A 79 0.87 3.23 21.22
CA GLY A 79 0.88 3.31 19.77
C GLY A 79 2.26 3.56 19.20
N SER A 80 2.48 3.08 17.97
CA SER A 80 3.63 3.45 17.15
C SER A 80 3.21 4.31 15.97
N ALA A 81 4.11 5.18 15.49
CA ALA A 81 3.82 6.01 14.31
C ALA A 81 3.51 5.13 13.09
N LEU A 82 4.16 3.99 12.96
CA LEU A 82 3.94 3.04 11.86
C LEU A 82 2.55 2.39 11.95
N SER A 83 2.14 1.90 13.12
CA SER A 83 0.83 1.27 13.31
C SER A 83 -0.31 2.26 13.06
N TYR A 84 -0.12 3.52 13.48
CA TYR A 84 -1.09 4.59 13.22
C TYR A 84 -1.17 4.93 11.73
N ALA A 85 -0.05 5.04 11.03
CA ALA A 85 -0.03 5.30 9.59
C ALA A 85 -0.66 4.14 8.80
N LEU A 86 -0.36 2.88 9.16
CA LEU A 86 -0.95 1.69 8.54
C LEU A 86 -2.46 1.60 8.77
N ALA A 87 -2.91 1.79 10.02
CA ALA A 87 -4.34 1.78 10.35
C ALA A 87 -5.08 2.89 9.58
N THR A 88 -4.54 4.11 9.53
CA THR A 88 -5.12 5.24 8.78
C THR A 88 -5.15 4.98 7.28
N CYS A 89 -4.12 4.34 6.73
CA CYS A 89 -4.09 3.96 5.32
C CYS A 89 -5.13 2.89 4.98
N LEU A 90 -5.26 1.84 5.80
CA LEU A 90 -6.27 0.80 5.60
C LEU A 90 -7.69 1.33 5.80
N GLU A 91 -7.91 2.16 6.81
CA GLU A 91 -9.18 2.85 7.12
C GLU A 91 -9.72 3.64 5.92
N PHE A 92 -8.85 4.30 5.16
CA PHE A 92 -9.22 5.00 3.94
C PHE A 92 -9.94 4.07 2.94
N TYR A 93 -9.37 2.90 2.66
CA TYR A 93 -9.97 1.94 1.73
C TYR A 93 -11.26 1.33 2.27
N VAL A 94 -11.26 0.92 3.55
CA VAL A 94 -12.43 0.32 4.21
C VAL A 94 -13.63 1.27 4.22
N ASN A 95 -13.39 2.55 4.52
CA ASN A 95 -14.44 3.56 4.56
C ASN A 95 -15.02 3.85 3.16
N LEU A 96 -14.19 3.89 2.12
CA LEU A 96 -14.65 4.08 0.75
C LEU A 96 -15.44 2.87 0.24
N GLU A 97 -14.94 1.64 0.48
CA GLU A 97 -15.62 0.42 0.06
C GLU A 97 -17.00 0.28 0.68
N ASN A 98 -17.11 0.57 1.97
CA ASN A 98 -18.36 0.41 2.72
C ASN A 98 -19.23 1.67 2.74
N ASN A 99 -18.78 2.77 2.13
CA ASN A 99 -19.47 4.05 2.11
C ASN A 99 -19.89 4.55 3.50
N TYR A 100 -19.01 4.39 4.48
CA TYR A 100 -19.21 4.91 5.85
C TYR A 100 -17.92 5.53 6.38
N LYS A 101 -17.98 6.08 7.59
CA LYS A 101 -16.82 6.68 8.27
C LYS A 101 -16.65 6.01 9.63
N ASP A 102 -15.65 5.16 9.73
CA ASP A 102 -15.20 4.54 10.98
C ASP A 102 -13.70 4.69 11.14
N ASN A 103 -13.22 4.67 12.36
CA ASN A 103 -11.81 4.64 12.68
C ASN A 103 -11.38 3.20 12.96
N LEU A 104 -10.28 2.78 12.38
CA LEU A 104 -9.64 1.52 12.70
C LEU A 104 -8.67 1.68 13.88
N SER A 105 -8.50 0.63 14.66
CA SER A 105 -7.63 0.64 15.85
C SER A 105 -6.15 0.44 15.49
N PRO A 106 -5.30 1.48 15.62
CA PRO A 106 -3.85 1.31 15.47
C PRO A 106 -3.22 0.60 16.66
N ASP A 107 -3.81 0.73 17.86
CA ASP A 107 -3.28 0.14 19.08
C ASP A 107 -3.47 -1.38 19.10
N TYR A 108 -4.49 -1.89 18.38
CA TYR A 108 -4.61 -3.34 18.15
C TYR A 108 -3.37 -3.90 17.42
N ILE A 109 -2.85 -3.16 16.43
CA ILE A 109 -1.64 -3.54 15.69
C ILE A 109 -0.41 -3.46 16.62
N SER A 110 -0.23 -2.32 17.32
CA SER A 110 0.93 -2.07 18.16
C SER A 110 1.05 -3.10 19.28
N ILE A 111 -0.01 -3.30 20.06
CA ILE A 111 -0.01 -4.19 21.24
C ILE A 111 0.24 -5.65 20.83
N ASN A 112 -0.37 -6.11 19.74
CA ASN A 112 -0.16 -7.49 19.30
C ASN A 112 1.26 -7.71 18.75
N LEU A 113 1.85 -6.74 18.06
CA LEU A 113 3.24 -6.83 17.61
C LEU A 113 4.22 -6.82 18.80
N GLU A 114 4.03 -5.94 19.77
CA GLU A 114 4.84 -5.91 20.99
C GLU A 114 4.73 -7.21 21.78
N ASN A 115 3.51 -7.72 21.99
CA ASN A 115 3.27 -8.98 22.68
C ASN A 115 3.88 -10.20 21.98
N SER A 116 4.05 -10.15 20.66
CA SER A 116 4.68 -11.22 19.89
C SER A 116 6.20 -11.28 20.04
N GLY A 117 6.82 -10.27 20.68
CA GLY A 117 8.27 -10.11 20.78
C GLY A 117 8.98 -9.88 19.44
N LYS A 118 8.23 -9.60 18.39
CA LYS A 118 8.76 -9.31 17.05
C LYS A 118 9.13 -7.83 16.93
N PRO A 119 10.14 -7.49 16.12
CA PRO A 119 10.47 -6.10 15.85
C PRO A 119 9.30 -5.41 15.14
N VAL A 120 8.97 -4.20 15.59
CA VAL A 120 7.91 -3.38 14.95
C VAL A 120 8.52 -2.69 13.72
N ASN A 121 8.53 -3.39 12.60
CA ASN A 121 8.91 -2.88 11.28
C ASN A 121 7.76 -3.03 10.29
N LEU A 122 7.85 -2.39 9.14
CA LEU A 122 6.77 -2.39 8.15
C LEU A 122 6.38 -3.80 7.70
N ASN A 123 7.35 -4.66 7.41
CA ASN A 123 7.07 -6.01 6.91
C ASN A 123 6.30 -6.85 7.93
N GLU A 124 6.70 -6.83 9.20
CA GLU A 124 5.99 -7.56 10.26
C GLU A 124 4.60 -6.97 10.53
N ALA A 125 4.48 -5.63 10.49
CA ALA A 125 3.18 -4.97 10.65
C ALA A 125 2.23 -5.27 9.47
N CYS A 126 2.72 -5.31 8.24
CA CYS A 126 1.92 -5.71 7.08
C CYS A 126 1.57 -7.21 7.12
N ARG A 127 2.48 -8.09 7.56
CA ARG A 127 2.17 -9.52 7.78
C ARG A 127 1.09 -9.71 8.83
N PHE A 128 1.16 -8.94 9.91
CA PHE A 128 0.12 -8.93 10.93
C PHE A 128 -1.23 -8.48 10.35
N LEU A 129 -1.26 -7.38 9.58
CA LEU A 129 -2.47 -6.91 8.93
C LEU A 129 -3.02 -7.90 7.89
N ALA A 130 -2.18 -8.67 7.21
CA ALA A 130 -2.63 -9.68 6.26
C ALA A 130 -3.20 -10.92 6.95
N GLY A 131 -2.61 -11.34 8.07
CA GLY A 131 -3.05 -12.53 8.82
C GLY A 131 -4.20 -12.23 9.79
N GLU A 132 -3.95 -11.30 10.71
CA GLU A 132 -4.86 -10.99 11.82
C GLU A 132 -5.74 -9.77 11.54
N GLY A 133 -5.25 -8.81 10.75
CA GLY A 133 -5.95 -7.56 10.47
C GLY A 133 -5.95 -6.58 11.64
N THR A 134 -6.89 -5.63 11.58
CA THR A 134 -7.23 -4.76 12.70
C THR A 134 -8.75 -4.68 12.89
N VAL A 135 -9.20 -3.99 13.92
CA VAL A 135 -10.62 -3.84 14.28
C VAL A 135 -11.04 -2.38 14.27
N SER A 136 -12.36 -2.13 14.33
CA SER A 136 -12.87 -0.79 14.58
C SER A 136 -12.35 -0.24 15.93
N ALA A 137 -12.06 1.05 15.97
CA ALA A 137 -11.71 1.74 17.19
C ALA A 137 -12.87 1.83 18.20
N ALA A 138 -14.10 1.57 17.77
CA ALA A 138 -15.24 1.42 18.65
C ALA A 138 -15.13 0.14 19.52
N ILE A 139 -14.46 -0.89 19.00
CA ILE A 139 -14.22 -2.15 19.74
C ILE A 139 -12.94 -2.07 20.57
N MET A 140 -11.88 -1.50 20.00
CA MET A 140 -10.63 -1.26 20.71
C MET A 140 -10.19 0.19 20.52
N PRO A 141 -10.55 1.08 21.47
CA PRO A 141 -10.27 2.51 21.38
C PRO A 141 -8.75 2.80 21.46
N TYR A 142 -8.39 4.02 21.06
CA TYR A 142 -7.04 4.55 21.26
C TYR A 142 -6.75 4.58 22.76
N ASP A 143 -5.58 4.39 23.21
CA ASP A 143 -5.19 4.31 24.62
C ASP A 143 -5.57 3.00 25.35
N ALA A 144 -6.11 2.01 24.64
CA ALA A 144 -6.33 0.70 25.24
C ALA A 144 -4.99 0.09 25.70
N ARG A 145 -4.95 -0.38 26.94
CA ARG A 145 -3.73 -0.99 27.52
C ARG A 145 -3.62 -2.48 27.25
N SER A 146 -4.70 -3.11 26.83
CA SER A 146 -4.77 -4.54 26.52
C SER A 146 -5.86 -4.79 25.49
N VAL A 147 -5.77 -5.92 24.79
CA VAL A 147 -6.76 -6.34 23.80
C VAL A 147 -8.03 -6.80 24.51
N PRO A 148 -9.20 -6.16 24.31
CA PRO A 148 -10.45 -6.57 24.95
C PRO A 148 -11.00 -7.86 24.29
N ASN A 149 -11.71 -8.68 25.06
CA ASN A 149 -12.29 -9.94 24.56
C ASN A 149 -13.27 -9.75 23.37
N ALA A 150 -13.95 -8.61 23.30
CA ALA A 150 -14.87 -8.28 22.21
C ALA A 150 -14.19 -8.35 20.83
N VAL A 151 -12.89 -8.15 20.76
CA VAL A 151 -12.09 -8.23 19.52
C VAL A 151 -12.18 -9.60 18.85
N TYR A 152 -12.32 -10.68 19.62
CA TYR A 152 -12.37 -12.05 19.08
C TYR A 152 -13.71 -12.40 18.39
N ALA A 153 -14.76 -11.65 18.65
CA ALA A 153 -16.08 -11.83 18.07
C ALA A 153 -16.47 -10.76 17.04
N THR A 154 -15.51 -9.92 16.61
CA THR A 154 -15.79 -8.81 15.70
C THR A 154 -15.10 -9.00 14.35
N GLN A 155 -15.60 -8.27 13.35
CA GLN A 155 -15.00 -8.23 12.01
C GLN A 155 -13.57 -7.71 12.07
N LYS A 156 -12.69 -8.32 11.27
CA LYS A 156 -11.31 -7.90 11.07
C LYS A 156 -11.14 -7.28 9.69
N TYR A 157 -10.41 -6.20 9.64
CA TYR A 157 -10.03 -5.52 8.40
C TYR A 157 -8.59 -5.88 8.07
N GLN A 158 -8.37 -6.42 6.88
CA GLN A 158 -7.12 -7.04 6.46
C GLN A 158 -6.61 -6.43 5.15
N ILE A 159 -5.35 -6.71 4.83
CA ILE A 159 -4.78 -6.49 3.51
C ILE A 159 -4.49 -7.83 2.83
N ASN A 160 -4.54 -7.85 1.50
CA ASN A 160 -4.08 -8.99 0.72
C ASN A 160 -2.57 -8.92 0.50
N ASN A 161 -2.03 -7.71 0.32
CA ASN A 161 -0.62 -7.47 0.04
C ASN A 161 -0.27 -5.99 0.29
N TYR A 162 1.00 -5.65 0.11
CA TYR A 162 1.47 -4.29 -0.06
C TYR A 162 2.46 -4.20 -1.21
N LEU A 163 2.52 -3.05 -1.85
CA LEU A 163 3.37 -2.74 -2.99
C LEU A 163 4.48 -1.80 -2.54
N HIS A 164 5.73 -2.18 -2.73
CA HIS A 164 6.89 -1.36 -2.45
C HIS A 164 7.24 -0.56 -3.71
N ILE A 165 6.57 0.57 -3.91
CA ILE A 165 6.59 1.34 -5.17
C ILE A 165 7.92 2.06 -5.46
N PHE A 166 8.70 2.36 -4.42
CA PHE A 166 10.08 2.83 -4.56
C PHE A 166 10.90 2.53 -3.30
N ARG A 167 12.21 2.43 -3.44
CA ARG A 167 13.19 2.11 -2.39
C ARG A 167 14.26 3.18 -2.28
N GLU A 168 15.13 3.08 -1.26
CA GLU A 168 16.27 3.97 -1.09
C GLU A 168 17.21 4.01 -2.31
N THR A 169 17.33 2.91 -3.04
CA THR A 169 18.13 2.83 -4.27
C THR A 169 17.47 3.46 -5.49
N THR A 170 16.16 3.75 -5.44
CA THR A 170 15.41 4.40 -6.52
C THR A 170 15.84 5.86 -6.66
N LYS A 171 16.04 6.34 -7.89
CA LYS A 171 16.40 7.74 -8.16
C LYS A 171 15.30 8.70 -7.67
N GLY A 172 15.67 9.86 -7.13
CA GLY A 172 14.71 10.81 -6.53
C GLY A 172 13.56 11.20 -7.46
N ARG A 173 13.83 11.49 -8.74
CA ARG A 173 12.77 11.77 -9.73
C ARG A 173 11.80 10.61 -9.92
N GLN A 174 12.29 9.38 -9.88
CA GLN A 174 11.45 8.20 -9.99
C GLN A 174 10.58 8.01 -8.75
N ARG A 175 11.10 8.30 -7.54
CA ARG A 175 10.28 8.27 -6.31
C ARG A 175 9.10 9.25 -6.39
N VAL A 176 9.34 10.46 -6.90
CA VAL A 176 8.29 11.47 -7.14
C VAL A 176 7.27 10.93 -8.15
N PHE A 177 7.74 10.37 -9.27
CA PHE A 177 6.87 9.82 -10.32
C PHE A 177 5.98 8.68 -9.80
N GLU A 178 6.56 7.67 -9.10
CA GLU A 178 5.78 6.53 -8.58
C GLU A 178 4.76 6.96 -7.52
N THR A 179 5.11 7.94 -6.68
CA THR A 179 4.18 8.50 -5.71
C THR A 179 3.01 9.20 -6.38
N LYS A 180 3.27 10.02 -7.40
CA LYS A 180 2.22 10.68 -8.18
C LYS A 180 1.33 9.65 -8.89
N LYS A 181 1.92 8.63 -9.53
CA LYS A 181 1.20 7.56 -10.20
C LYS A 181 0.23 6.84 -9.25
N ALA A 182 0.65 6.57 -8.01
CA ALA A 182 -0.21 5.98 -7.00
C ALA A 182 -1.36 6.92 -6.60
N LEU A 183 -1.07 8.20 -6.36
CA LEU A 183 -2.08 9.22 -6.02
C LEU A 183 -3.08 9.45 -7.16
N MET A 184 -2.63 9.44 -8.43
CA MET A 184 -3.50 9.54 -9.60
C MET A 184 -4.48 8.36 -9.68
N ARG A 185 -4.12 7.18 -9.18
CA ARG A 185 -5.02 6.02 -9.03
C ARG A 185 -5.87 6.08 -7.76
N GLY A 186 -5.79 7.18 -7.00
CA GLY A 186 -6.57 7.40 -5.78
C GLY A 186 -5.98 6.73 -4.53
N ASN A 187 -4.72 6.31 -4.53
CA ASN A 187 -4.12 5.64 -3.39
C ASN A 187 -3.31 6.58 -2.51
N PRO A 188 -3.51 6.64 -1.18
CA PRO A 188 -2.55 7.23 -0.27
C PRO A 188 -1.25 6.41 -0.29
N VAL A 189 -0.11 7.07 -0.12
CA VAL A 189 1.20 6.41 -0.12
C VAL A 189 1.84 6.52 1.25
N LEU A 190 2.07 5.39 1.90
CA LEU A 190 2.88 5.33 3.11
C LEU A 190 4.34 5.50 2.74
N ILE A 191 5.03 6.45 3.37
CA ILE A 191 6.45 6.68 3.16
C ILE A 191 7.23 6.59 4.47
N GLU A 192 8.52 6.27 4.36
CA GLU A 192 9.52 6.44 5.40
C GLU A 192 10.38 7.65 5.06
N LEU A 193 10.12 8.77 5.75
CA LEU A 193 10.84 10.02 5.56
C LEU A 193 12.07 10.06 6.48
N ARG A 194 13.26 10.20 5.92
CA ARG A 194 14.48 10.41 6.67
C ARG A 194 14.55 11.85 7.19
N ALA A 195 14.45 12.02 8.50
CA ALA A 195 14.38 13.32 9.14
C ALA A 195 15.10 13.37 10.49
N SER A 196 15.11 14.53 11.14
CA SER A 196 15.52 14.67 12.52
C SER A 196 14.35 14.49 13.49
N PRO A 197 14.59 14.21 14.79
CA PRO A 197 13.53 14.15 15.80
C PRO A 197 12.66 15.41 15.91
N ALA A 198 13.16 16.56 15.46
CA ALA A 198 12.42 17.81 15.41
C ALA A 198 11.16 17.72 14.50
N LEU A 199 11.10 16.77 13.55
CA LEU A 199 9.92 16.52 12.76
C LEU A 199 8.67 16.31 13.62
N LYS A 200 8.78 15.60 14.75
CA LYS A 200 7.64 15.33 15.64
C LYS A 200 7.07 16.59 16.32
N GLN A 201 7.85 17.68 16.36
CA GLN A 201 7.53 18.91 17.07
C GLN A 201 7.19 20.10 16.13
N MET A 202 6.97 19.83 14.85
CA MET A 202 6.64 20.86 13.87
C MET A 202 5.21 21.37 14.11
N ILE A 203 5.08 22.52 14.78
CA ILE A 203 3.81 23.16 15.09
C ILE A 203 3.62 24.37 14.19
N ARG A 204 2.44 24.50 13.54
CA ARG A 204 2.07 25.63 12.67
C ARG A 204 2.97 25.88 11.48
N GLN A 205 3.81 24.93 11.10
CA GLN A 205 4.64 25.01 9.89
C GLN A 205 3.86 24.42 8.71
N GLN A 206 3.95 25.06 7.55
CA GLN A 206 3.27 24.56 6.36
C GLN A 206 4.18 23.68 5.51
N THR A 207 5.46 24.03 5.40
CA THR A 207 6.41 23.32 4.54
C THR A 207 7.58 22.78 5.36
N TRP A 208 7.90 21.52 5.12
CA TRP A 208 9.04 20.87 5.75
C TRP A 208 10.36 21.43 5.20
N GLN A 209 11.30 21.61 6.10
CA GLN A 209 12.68 21.98 5.78
C GLN A 209 13.58 20.79 6.14
N PRO A 210 14.38 20.27 5.19
CA PRO A 210 15.27 19.15 5.48
C PRO A 210 16.33 19.57 6.53
N PRO A 211 16.63 18.67 7.47
CA PRO A 211 17.64 18.94 8.49
C PRO A 211 19.04 18.81 7.91
N ARG A 212 20.02 19.49 8.50
CA ARG A 212 21.44 19.29 8.16
C ARG A 212 21.91 17.85 8.40
N GLN A 213 21.36 17.20 9.43
CA GLN A 213 21.62 15.81 9.77
C GLN A 213 20.30 15.12 10.06
N ALA A 214 20.01 14.06 9.31
CA ALA A 214 18.86 13.21 9.55
C ALA A 214 19.28 12.04 10.45
N ALA A 215 18.49 11.77 11.51
CA ALA A 215 18.83 10.80 12.55
C ALA A 215 17.80 9.67 12.69
N GLY A 216 16.81 9.55 11.79
CA GLY A 216 15.82 8.49 11.84
C GLY A 216 14.87 8.53 10.66
N GLU A 217 14.04 7.51 10.57
CA GLU A 217 12.99 7.35 9.58
C GLU A 217 11.62 7.50 10.26
N TYR A 218 10.75 8.27 9.62
CA TYR A 218 9.45 8.63 10.16
C TYR A 218 8.36 8.26 9.18
N PRO A 219 7.43 7.37 9.56
CA PRO A 219 6.30 7.00 8.70
C PRO A 219 5.32 8.17 8.60
N LEU A 220 4.98 8.54 7.36
CA LEU A 220 3.99 9.54 7.00
C LEU A 220 3.13 9.02 5.85
N LEU A 221 1.92 9.58 5.68
CA LEU A 221 1.07 9.27 4.53
C LEU A 221 1.06 10.45 3.56
N VAL A 222 1.48 10.21 2.31
CA VAL A 222 1.29 11.17 1.23
C VAL A 222 -0.17 11.09 0.79
N VAL A 223 -0.87 12.21 0.87
CA VAL A 223 -2.31 12.31 0.61
C VAL A 223 -2.65 13.20 -0.57
N GLY A 224 -1.68 13.86 -1.17
CA GLY A 224 -1.90 14.70 -2.35
C GLY A 224 -0.62 15.29 -2.92
N TYR A 225 -0.75 15.87 -4.09
CA TYR A 225 0.31 16.64 -4.76
C TYR A 225 -0.24 17.88 -5.45
N ASP A 226 0.65 18.85 -5.67
CA ASP A 226 0.43 20.04 -6.47
C ASP A 226 1.64 20.24 -7.40
N GLU A 227 1.41 20.22 -8.72
CA GLU A 227 2.45 20.40 -9.73
C GLU A 227 2.87 21.87 -9.88
N VAL A 228 1.97 22.80 -9.59
CA VAL A 228 2.29 24.25 -9.69
C VAL A 228 3.29 24.62 -8.60
N ASP A 229 3.02 24.19 -7.37
CA ASP A 229 3.88 24.43 -6.22
C ASP A 229 5.00 23.38 -6.09
N ARG A 230 4.95 22.28 -6.86
CA ARG A 230 5.90 21.16 -6.84
C ARG A 230 6.06 20.56 -5.44
N VAL A 231 4.93 20.26 -4.79
CA VAL A 231 4.89 19.73 -3.43
C VAL A 231 4.00 18.48 -3.32
N PHE A 232 4.35 17.64 -2.37
CA PHE A 232 3.44 16.64 -1.80
C PHE A 232 2.85 17.15 -0.50
N GLU A 233 1.56 16.90 -0.25
CA GLU A 233 0.94 17.05 1.06
C GLU A 233 1.02 15.71 1.80
N VAL A 234 1.55 15.73 3.03
CA VAL A 234 1.68 14.55 3.88
C VAL A 234 0.87 14.70 5.15
N MET A 235 0.26 13.61 5.60
CA MET A 235 -0.48 13.48 6.85
C MET A 235 0.38 12.74 7.87
N SER A 236 0.36 13.17 9.13
CA SER A 236 1.06 12.51 10.22
C SER A 236 0.10 11.91 11.24
N SER A 237 0.67 11.18 12.20
CA SER A 237 -0.01 10.72 13.41
C SER A 237 0.44 11.49 14.67
N TYR A 238 0.96 12.71 14.50
CA TYR A 238 1.41 13.55 15.62
C TYR A 238 0.35 14.53 16.16
N GLY A 239 -0.89 14.38 15.68
CA GLY A 239 -2.04 15.17 16.10
C GLY A 239 -2.28 16.41 15.23
N SER A 240 -3.45 17.02 15.39
CA SER A 240 -3.89 18.17 14.58
C SER A 240 -3.09 19.45 14.81
N ALA A 241 -2.33 19.56 15.89
CA ALA A 241 -1.44 20.71 16.13
C ALA A 241 -0.14 20.63 15.29
N TRP A 242 0.22 19.44 14.80
CA TRP A 242 1.39 19.25 13.95
C TRP A 242 1.16 19.83 12.55
N GLY A 243 2.18 20.50 12.01
CA GLY A 243 2.10 21.16 10.71
C GLY A 243 0.93 22.16 10.64
N LYS A 244 0.15 22.11 9.58
CA LYS A 244 -1.12 22.81 9.41
C LYS A 244 -2.26 21.79 9.55
N SER A 245 -2.89 21.74 10.72
CA SER A 245 -3.99 20.81 11.02
C SER A 245 -3.64 19.33 10.85
N GLY A 246 -2.40 18.93 11.16
CA GLY A 246 -1.90 17.57 11.04
C GLY A 246 -1.30 17.23 9.67
N TYR A 247 -1.15 18.22 8.80
CA TYR A 247 -0.59 18.08 7.44
C TYR A 247 0.62 18.99 7.25
N LEU A 248 1.50 18.58 6.32
CA LEU A 248 2.72 19.29 5.99
C LEU A 248 3.01 19.13 4.49
N GLN A 249 3.60 20.14 3.87
CA GLN A 249 4.08 20.06 2.50
C GLN A 249 5.55 19.67 2.47
N ILE A 250 5.92 18.82 1.50
CA ILE A 250 7.30 18.45 1.19
C ILE A 250 7.54 18.75 -0.28
N ARG A 251 8.57 19.55 -0.59
CA ARG A 251 8.95 19.85 -1.98
C ARG A 251 9.42 18.58 -2.68
N TYR A 252 9.18 18.45 -3.98
CA TYR A 252 9.57 17.26 -4.76
C TYR A 252 11.05 16.95 -4.68
N ASP A 253 11.90 17.97 -4.68
CA ASP A 253 13.34 17.76 -4.60
C ASP A 253 13.74 17.20 -3.23
N ASP A 254 13.18 17.75 -2.14
CA ASP A 254 13.38 17.27 -0.79
C ASP A 254 12.76 15.85 -0.61
N PHE A 255 11.59 15.60 -1.19
CA PHE A 255 10.96 14.28 -1.19
C PHE A 255 11.83 13.25 -1.90
N GLY A 256 12.31 13.59 -3.09
CA GLY A 256 13.18 12.72 -3.89
C GLY A 256 14.49 12.35 -3.17
N GLU A 257 15.00 13.19 -2.28
CA GLU A 257 16.20 12.94 -1.50
C GLU A 257 15.92 12.17 -0.20
N TYR A 258 14.88 12.58 0.54
CA TYR A 258 14.67 12.15 1.93
C TYR A 258 13.59 11.08 2.11
N ALA A 259 12.65 10.88 1.17
CA ALA A 259 11.72 9.75 1.21
C ALA A 259 12.47 8.47 0.78
N LYS A 260 12.71 7.55 1.72
CA LYS A 260 13.55 6.37 1.48
C LYS A 260 12.79 5.21 0.87
N ASN A 261 11.59 4.99 1.33
CA ASN A 261 10.71 3.92 0.89
C ASN A 261 9.30 4.45 0.69
N GLY A 262 8.55 3.87 -0.25
CA GLY A 262 7.15 4.19 -0.49
C GLY A 262 6.32 2.94 -0.73
N TYR A 263 5.13 2.89 -0.11
CA TYR A 263 4.29 1.71 -0.08
C TYR A 263 2.83 2.05 -0.36
N VAL A 264 2.15 1.18 -1.10
CA VAL A 264 0.71 1.21 -1.30
C VAL A 264 0.12 -0.09 -0.74
N LEU A 265 -0.92 -0.01 0.07
CA LEU A 265 -1.63 -1.18 0.58
C LEU A 265 -2.57 -1.74 -0.49
N VAL A 266 -2.68 -3.06 -0.56
CA VAL A 266 -3.70 -3.77 -1.35
C VAL A 266 -4.73 -4.31 -0.35
N PRO A 267 -5.86 -3.61 -0.14
CA PRO A 267 -6.85 -4.02 0.86
C PRO A 267 -7.46 -5.37 0.50
N LYS A 268 -7.91 -6.10 1.52
CA LYS A 268 -8.76 -7.28 1.34
C LYS A 268 -10.22 -6.81 1.36
N PRO A 269 -11.03 -7.15 0.35
CA PRO A 269 -12.44 -6.80 0.34
C PRO A 269 -13.18 -7.29 1.59
N THR A 270 -14.13 -6.47 2.07
CA THR A 270 -14.91 -6.72 3.29
C THR A 270 -16.30 -7.27 2.96
N TYR A 271 -16.36 -8.46 2.33
CA TYR A 271 -17.65 -9.10 1.98
C TYR A 271 -18.30 -9.78 3.19
#